data_2e69f01e31752e0fa7e75ad95edac631
#
_entry.id   2e69f01e31752e0fa7e75ad95edac631
#
_cell.length_a   1.000
_cell.length_b   1.000
_cell.length_c   1.000
_cell.angle_alpha   90.00
_cell.angle_beta   90.00
_cell.angle_gamma   90.00
#
_symmetry.space_group_name_H-M   'P 1'
#
loop_
_entity.id
_entity.type
_entity.pdbx_description
1 polymer ?
#
loop_
_entity_poly.entity_id
_entity_poly.type
_entity_poly.pdbx_seq_one_letter_code
_entity_poly.pdbx_strand_id
1 'polypeptide(L)'
;MTVFSTVPHPATSQSPQKTVDIDRQPMEPDEAMSDDSKVKVLLIDDQVMVAESISRLLTANAPDIEFYYCSDVQQAIPIAIEVQPTVILQDLIMPDTDGLMLVTFFRANEVTQAIPVIVLSTKNDSMSKAEAFATGANDYLVKLPDPIEFVARVRYHSAAYTNLLKSQAAEQTLAYNRELEKRVAERTAELESALESLKQTQAQLIQDEKMASLGQLIAGVAHEINNPINFIAGNLKPAQRYANDLLYLISLYQREYPQPTDIIQEELDDLNLDFLSEDFTKLMSSLSIGTDRIRNIVLSLRNFSRLDEAEMHAVDIHDGIDSTLMILSSKLKSITVIKDYGECPQVECFPSQLNQVFMNILANAADALMETTKEISREEPKASSSHNSQSLEISIKTELVQDEFVQISIADNGPGIPEETLSKIFEAFFTTKPVGLGTGLGLSISYQIVTQRHRGLLECFSTLGEGTQFVIKIPTVHAAYEKA
;
A
#
# COMPACT_ATOMS: atom_id res chain seq x y z
N MET A 1 -43.77 -23.70 -40.19
CA MET A 1 -42.53 -24.35 -40.63
C MET A 1 -41.42 -23.41 -40.20
N THR A 2 -40.84 -23.69 -39.06
CA THR A 2 -39.92 -22.83 -38.34
C THR A 2 -38.64 -23.64 -38.14
N VAL A 3 -37.54 -23.17 -38.72
CA VAL A 3 -36.23 -23.80 -38.54
C VAL A 3 -35.44 -22.97 -37.54
N PHE A 4 -35.18 -23.52 -36.37
CA PHE A 4 -34.25 -22.98 -35.37
C PHE A 4 -32.83 -23.35 -35.76
N SER A 5 -32.00 -22.34 -35.97
CA SER A 5 -30.54 -22.47 -36.10
C SER A 5 -29.90 -22.26 -34.73
N THR A 6 -29.28 -23.29 -34.19
CA THR A 6 -28.48 -23.27 -32.96
C THR A 6 -27.06 -22.80 -33.29
N VAL A 7 -26.63 -21.72 -32.64
CA VAL A 7 -25.24 -21.24 -32.63
C VAL A 7 -24.50 -22.01 -31.54
N PRO A 8 -23.31 -22.59 -31.79
CA PRO A 8 -22.51 -23.25 -30.76
C PRO A 8 -21.72 -22.22 -29.93
N HIS A 9 -21.79 -22.34 -28.62
CA HIS A 9 -20.94 -21.66 -27.67
C HIS A 9 -19.47 -22.11 -27.84
N PRO A 10 -18.48 -21.21 -27.74
CA PRO A 10 -17.08 -21.62 -27.69
C PRO A 10 -16.74 -22.20 -26.31
N ALA A 11 -16.12 -23.36 -26.34
CA ALA A 11 -15.59 -24.07 -25.18
C ALA A 11 -14.55 -23.22 -24.46
N THR A 12 -14.75 -23.03 -23.18
CA THR A 12 -13.76 -22.50 -22.24
C THR A 12 -12.61 -23.51 -22.09
N SER A 13 -11.45 -23.17 -22.62
CA SER A 13 -10.20 -23.86 -22.35
C SER A 13 -9.78 -23.58 -20.90
N GLN A 14 -9.98 -24.57 -20.03
CA GLN A 14 -9.36 -24.61 -18.71
C GLN A 14 -7.87 -24.91 -18.88
N SER A 15 -7.02 -23.92 -18.59
CA SER A 15 -5.60 -24.13 -18.34
C SER A 15 -5.44 -24.90 -17.04
N PRO A 16 -4.59 -25.93 -16.96
CA PRO A 16 -4.33 -26.60 -15.70
C PRO A 16 -3.51 -25.68 -14.79
N GLN A 17 -4.12 -25.23 -13.71
CA GLN A 17 -3.41 -24.69 -12.56
C GLN A 17 -2.52 -25.81 -12.01
N LYS A 18 -1.21 -25.70 -12.22
CA LYS A 18 -0.21 -26.44 -11.45
C LYS A 18 -0.26 -25.90 -10.01
N THR A 19 -1.03 -26.55 -9.16
CA THR A 19 -0.83 -26.51 -7.72
C THR A 19 0.53 -27.14 -7.45
N VAL A 20 1.51 -26.31 -7.11
CA VAL A 20 2.77 -26.78 -6.52
C VAL A 20 2.44 -27.12 -5.08
N ASP A 21 2.20 -28.40 -4.83
CA ASP A 21 2.19 -28.98 -3.48
C ASP A 21 3.59 -28.80 -2.89
N ILE A 22 3.75 -27.81 -2.02
CA ILE A 22 4.92 -27.68 -1.15
C ILE A 22 4.62 -28.50 0.12
N ASP A 23 4.56 -29.79 -0.03
CA ASP A 23 4.70 -30.73 1.09
C ASP A 23 6.20 -31.03 1.24
N ARG A 24 6.95 -30.08 1.80
CA ARG A 24 8.30 -30.35 2.31
C ARG A 24 8.14 -30.93 3.69
N GLN A 25 8.12 -32.27 3.74
CA GLN A 25 8.58 -32.96 4.95
C GLN A 25 9.99 -32.44 5.29
N PRO A 26 10.27 -32.11 6.54
CA PRO A 26 11.64 -31.80 6.95
C PRO A 26 12.48 -33.07 6.73
N MET A 27 13.45 -33.00 5.82
CA MET A 27 14.50 -34.03 5.73
C MET A 27 15.18 -34.12 7.08
N GLU A 28 15.12 -35.30 7.67
CA GLU A 28 15.91 -35.60 8.86
C GLU A 28 17.40 -35.43 8.54
N PRO A 29 18.16 -34.76 9.42
CA PRO A 29 19.57 -34.41 9.15
C PRO A 29 20.56 -35.55 9.23
N ASP A 30 20.14 -36.80 9.37
CA ASP A 30 21.03 -37.92 9.77
C ASP A 30 21.54 -38.85 8.65
N GLU A 31 21.08 -38.72 7.41
CA GLU A 31 21.55 -39.65 6.35
C GLU A 31 22.67 -39.08 5.42
N ALA A 32 23.00 -37.80 5.48
CA ALA A 32 24.03 -37.21 4.62
C ALA A 32 25.43 -37.12 5.28
N MET A 33 25.58 -37.52 6.53
CA MET A 33 26.84 -37.38 7.28
C MET A 33 27.73 -38.64 7.37
N SER A 34 27.44 -39.76 6.72
CA SER A 34 28.13 -41.04 6.98
C SER A 34 29.33 -41.34 6.09
N ASP A 35 29.55 -40.64 4.98
CA ASP A 35 30.63 -41.01 4.04
C ASP A 35 31.86 -40.06 4.08
N ASP A 36 31.75 -38.89 4.66
CA ASP A 36 32.80 -37.83 4.65
C ASP A 36 33.76 -37.89 5.87
N SER A 37 33.61 -38.93 6.73
CA SER A 37 34.43 -39.08 7.93
C SER A 37 35.50 -40.17 7.84
N LYS A 38 35.57 -40.89 6.72
CA LYS A 38 36.53 -41.96 6.53
C LYS A 38 37.91 -41.46 6.22
N VAL A 39 38.89 -41.95 6.92
CA VAL A 39 40.30 -41.68 6.66
C VAL A 39 40.71 -42.42 5.39
N LYS A 40 41.09 -41.65 4.34
CA LYS A 40 41.60 -42.16 3.06
C LYS A 40 43.08 -41.87 2.94
N VAL A 41 43.87 -42.94 2.80
CA VAL A 41 45.33 -42.82 2.68
C VAL A 41 45.74 -43.23 1.29
N LEU A 42 46.44 -42.35 0.58
CA LEU A 42 47.08 -42.65 -0.72
C LEU A 42 48.59 -42.81 -0.50
N LEU A 43 49.12 -44.03 -0.75
CA LEU A 43 50.57 -44.27 -0.79
C LEU A 43 51.09 -44.11 -2.21
N ILE A 44 52.20 -43.37 -2.39
CA ILE A 44 52.93 -43.28 -3.64
C ILE A 44 54.34 -43.80 -3.36
N ASP A 45 54.63 -44.96 -3.90
CA ASP A 45 55.89 -45.72 -3.69
C ASP A 45 56.08 -46.66 -4.86
N ASP A 46 57.29 -46.75 -5.44
CA ASP A 46 57.62 -47.65 -6.56
C ASP A 46 57.69 -49.13 -6.12
N GLN A 47 57.82 -49.37 -4.78
CA GLN A 47 58.01 -50.71 -4.24
C GLN A 47 56.70 -51.33 -3.73
N VAL A 48 56.16 -52.30 -4.46
CA VAL A 48 54.95 -53.05 -4.11
C VAL A 48 55.06 -53.70 -2.72
N MET A 49 56.24 -54.14 -2.31
CA MET A 49 56.50 -54.76 -0.97
C MET A 49 56.21 -53.75 0.19
N VAL A 50 56.50 -52.45 -0.02
CA VAL A 50 56.22 -51.38 0.95
C VAL A 50 54.69 -51.19 1.03
N ALA A 51 54.01 -51.12 -0.10
CA ALA A 51 52.57 -51.05 -0.15
C ALA A 51 51.85 -52.22 0.54
N GLU A 52 52.31 -53.44 0.31
CA GLU A 52 51.76 -54.62 1.02
C GLU A 52 52.01 -54.57 2.54
N SER A 53 53.20 -54.09 2.95
CA SER A 53 53.52 -54.00 4.34
C SER A 53 52.64 -52.95 5.07
N ILE A 54 52.46 -51.77 4.46
CA ILE A 54 51.58 -50.71 4.98
C ILE A 54 50.12 -51.15 4.96
N SER A 55 49.67 -51.84 3.89
CA SER A 55 48.30 -52.38 3.82
C SER A 55 48.03 -53.38 4.94
N ARG A 56 48.93 -54.29 5.18
CA ARG A 56 48.82 -55.28 6.31
C ARG A 56 48.82 -54.57 7.67
N LEU A 57 49.67 -53.57 7.85
CA LEU A 57 49.74 -52.76 9.07
C LEU A 57 48.43 -52.05 9.36
N LEU A 58 47.83 -51.38 8.33
CA LEU A 58 46.57 -50.69 8.45
C LEU A 58 45.43 -51.68 8.69
N THR A 59 45.36 -52.80 7.95
CA THR A 59 44.31 -53.81 8.14
C THR A 59 44.34 -54.41 9.54
N ALA A 60 45.52 -54.59 10.14
CA ALA A 60 45.65 -55.15 11.49
C ALA A 60 45.37 -54.16 12.63
N ASN A 61 45.71 -52.87 12.44
CA ASN A 61 45.68 -51.86 13.52
C ASN A 61 44.63 -50.75 13.32
N ALA A 62 44.13 -50.54 12.12
CA ALA A 62 43.16 -49.50 11.78
C ALA A 62 42.32 -49.88 10.55
N PRO A 63 41.45 -50.93 10.66
CA PRO A 63 40.66 -51.45 9.52
C PRO A 63 39.63 -50.48 8.96
N ASP A 64 39.36 -49.35 9.65
CA ASP A 64 38.50 -48.27 9.25
C ASP A 64 39.16 -47.28 8.25
N ILE A 65 40.50 -47.42 8.03
CA ILE A 65 41.24 -46.56 7.08
C ILE A 65 41.18 -47.22 5.70
N GLU A 66 40.68 -46.43 4.73
CA GLU A 66 40.72 -46.85 3.32
C GLU A 66 42.13 -46.57 2.73
N PHE A 67 42.73 -47.61 2.16
CA PHE A 67 44.08 -47.55 1.65
C PHE A 67 44.12 -47.66 0.12
N TYR A 68 44.79 -46.71 -0.51
CA TYR A 68 45.00 -46.62 -1.95
C TYR A 68 46.50 -46.63 -2.25
N TYR A 69 46.90 -47.24 -3.36
CA TYR A 69 48.30 -47.35 -3.74
C TYR A 69 48.51 -46.89 -5.17
N CYS A 70 49.58 -46.12 -5.41
CA CYS A 70 50.03 -45.68 -6.71
C CYS A 70 51.54 -45.97 -6.85
N SER A 71 51.91 -46.78 -7.82
CA SER A 71 53.30 -47.09 -8.15
C SER A 71 53.88 -46.17 -9.26
N ASP A 72 52.99 -45.53 -10.06
CA ASP A 72 53.41 -44.68 -11.14
C ASP A 72 53.29 -43.20 -10.74
N VAL A 73 54.41 -42.54 -10.62
CA VAL A 73 54.53 -41.12 -10.24
C VAL A 73 53.70 -40.19 -11.16
N GLN A 74 53.58 -40.52 -12.46
CA GLN A 74 52.81 -39.72 -13.40
C GLN A 74 51.32 -39.77 -13.14
N GLN A 75 50.85 -40.83 -12.48
CA GLN A 75 49.46 -41.01 -12.10
C GLN A 75 49.14 -40.51 -10.69
N ALA A 76 50.16 -40.10 -9.95
CA ALA A 76 49.99 -39.68 -8.52
C ALA A 76 48.98 -38.52 -8.36
N ILE A 77 49.09 -37.45 -9.14
CA ILE A 77 48.16 -36.30 -9.05
C ILE A 77 46.76 -36.66 -9.56
N PRO A 78 46.58 -37.27 -10.76
CA PRO A 78 45.29 -37.76 -11.22
C PRO A 78 44.57 -38.63 -10.21
N ILE A 79 45.25 -39.62 -9.62
CA ILE A 79 44.68 -40.51 -8.59
C ILE A 79 44.34 -39.73 -7.31
N ALA A 80 45.17 -38.81 -6.87
CA ALA A 80 44.87 -37.98 -5.69
C ALA A 80 43.63 -37.09 -5.91
N ILE A 81 43.39 -36.60 -7.14
CA ILE A 81 42.18 -35.84 -7.47
C ILE A 81 40.95 -36.77 -7.50
N GLU A 82 41.07 -37.97 -8.02
CA GLU A 82 39.96 -38.94 -8.12
C GLU A 82 39.57 -39.48 -6.75
N VAL A 83 40.56 -39.97 -5.98
CA VAL A 83 40.36 -40.60 -4.65
C VAL A 83 40.03 -39.61 -3.56
N GLN A 84 40.51 -38.36 -3.71
CA GLN A 84 40.43 -37.33 -2.65
C GLN A 84 40.91 -37.81 -1.29
N PRO A 85 42.18 -38.23 -1.19
CA PRO A 85 42.71 -38.81 0.08
C PRO A 85 42.77 -37.71 1.16
N THR A 86 42.60 -38.15 2.43
CA THR A 86 42.75 -37.24 3.57
C THR A 86 44.21 -37.12 4.03
N VAL A 87 45.06 -38.03 3.59
CA VAL A 87 46.54 -38.02 3.81
C VAL A 87 47.22 -38.68 2.61
N ILE A 88 48.33 -38.14 2.15
CA ILE A 88 49.21 -38.70 1.12
C ILE A 88 50.47 -39.20 1.86
N LEU A 89 50.88 -40.44 1.60
CA LEU A 89 52.15 -40.99 1.97
C LEU A 89 53.05 -41.02 0.79
N GLN A 90 54.20 -40.33 0.79
CA GLN A 90 55.05 -40.15 -0.34
C GLN A 90 56.45 -40.73 -0.08
N ASP A 91 56.89 -41.72 -0.87
CA ASP A 91 58.29 -42.16 -0.82
C ASP A 91 59.24 -41.03 -1.24
N LEU A 92 60.31 -40.93 -0.50
CA LEU A 92 61.38 -39.96 -0.77
C LEU A 92 62.25 -40.35 -1.97
N ILE A 93 62.57 -41.65 -2.12
CA ILE A 93 63.55 -42.16 -3.08
C ILE A 93 62.88 -43.13 -4.05
N MET A 94 62.62 -42.65 -5.27
CA MET A 94 62.10 -43.45 -6.36
C MET A 94 63.08 -43.41 -7.53
N PRO A 95 63.15 -44.47 -8.39
CA PRO A 95 64.17 -44.63 -9.43
C PRO A 95 64.25 -43.47 -10.44
N ASP A 96 63.10 -42.92 -10.85
CA ASP A 96 63.01 -41.97 -11.96
C ASP A 96 62.56 -40.57 -11.53
N THR A 97 62.31 -40.37 -10.25
CA THR A 97 61.77 -39.04 -9.75
C THR A 97 62.15 -38.84 -8.30
N ASP A 98 62.60 -37.61 -7.99
CA ASP A 98 62.75 -37.14 -6.62
C ASP A 98 61.38 -36.99 -5.92
N GLY A 99 61.14 -37.72 -4.85
CA GLY A 99 59.89 -37.68 -4.11
C GLY A 99 59.57 -36.28 -3.58
N LEU A 100 60.57 -35.44 -3.30
CA LEU A 100 60.37 -34.05 -2.89
C LEU A 100 59.82 -33.16 -4.01
N MET A 101 60.24 -33.47 -5.27
CA MET A 101 59.68 -32.79 -6.42
C MET A 101 58.16 -33.02 -6.56
N LEU A 102 57.69 -34.25 -6.28
CA LEU A 102 56.27 -34.59 -6.31
C LEU A 102 55.50 -33.87 -5.18
N VAL A 103 56.08 -33.67 -3.97
CA VAL A 103 55.49 -32.84 -2.94
C VAL A 103 55.25 -31.41 -3.43
N THR A 104 56.22 -30.84 -4.19
CA THR A 104 56.06 -29.52 -4.81
C THR A 104 54.90 -29.48 -5.79
N PHE A 105 54.73 -30.51 -6.61
CA PHE A 105 53.61 -30.62 -7.56
C PHE A 105 52.27 -30.73 -6.83
N PHE A 106 52.17 -31.47 -5.74
CA PHE A 106 50.94 -31.50 -4.93
C PHE A 106 50.62 -30.14 -4.36
N ARG A 107 51.60 -29.32 -3.93
CA ARG A 107 51.39 -27.99 -3.43
C ARG A 107 51.05 -26.98 -4.50
N ALA A 108 51.47 -27.20 -5.73
CA ALA A 108 51.15 -26.30 -6.85
C ALA A 108 49.77 -26.57 -7.47
N ASN A 109 49.12 -27.69 -7.17
CA ASN A 109 47.79 -28.02 -7.70
C ASN A 109 46.69 -27.58 -6.76
N GLU A 110 45.70 -26.84 -7.24
CA GLU A 110 44.60 -26.25 -6.43
C GLU A 110 43.80 -27.29 -5.65
N VAL A 111 43.61 -28.50 -6.19
CA VAL A 111 42.80 -29.54 -5.53
C VAL A 111 43.58 -30.26 -4.44
N THR A 112 44.89 -30.48 -4.65
CA THR A 112 45.72 -31.31 -3.74
C THR A 112 46.59 -30.51 -2.79
N GLN A 113 46.71 -29.19 -2.98
CA GLN A 113 47.65 -28.31 -2.22
C GLN A 113 47.40 -28.34 -0.69
N ALA A 114 46.15 -28.56 -0.27
CA ALA A 114 45.80 -28.58 1.16
C ALA A 114 45.90 -29.99 1.78
N ILE A 115 45.99 -31.05 0.95
CA ILE A 115 46.07 -32.43 1.45
C ILE A 115 47.38 -32.64 2.17
N PRO A 116 47.39 -33.13 3.41
CA PRO A 116 48.64 -33.38 4.14
C PRO A 116 49.48 -34.47 3.49
N VAL A 117 50.74 -34.22 3.27
CA VAL A 117 51.73 -35.14 2.73
C VAL A 117 52.74 -35.53 3.82
N ILE A 118 52.82 -36.85 4.09
CA ILE A 118 53.77 -37.48 4.99
C ILE A 118 54.84 -38.15 4.13
N VAL A 119 56.06 -37.71 4.23
CA VAL A 119 57.19 -38.30 3.51
C VAL A 119 57.68 -39.55 4.21
N LEU A 120 57.85 -40.65 3.46
CA LEU A 120 58.42 -41.92 3.95
C LEU A 120 59.85 -42.01 3.41
N SER A 121 60.81 -42.38 4.26
CA SER A 121 62.19 -42.53 3.89
C SER A 121 62.91 -43.62 4.67
N THR A 122 63.93 -44.25 4.07
CA THR A 122 64.84 -45.16 4.75
C THR A 122 65.91 -44.41 5.54
N LYS A 123 66.10 -43.12 5.31
CA LYS A 123 67.08 -42.27 5.99
C LYS A 123 66.48 -41.60 7.23
N ASN A 124 67.25 -41.52 8.34
CA ASN A 124 66.81 -40.84 9.54
C ASN A 124 67.79 -39.70 9.88
N ASP A 125 68.20 -38.93 8.91
CA ASP A 125 69.09 -37.77 9.11
C ASP A 125 68.33 -36.48 9.15
N SER A 126 68.89 -35.48 9.87
CA SER A 126 68.26 -34.18 10.06
C SER A 126 68.19 -33.32 8.81
N MET A 127 69.08 -33.53 7.83
CA MET A 127 69.07 -32.77 6.57
C MET A 127 67.94 -33.15 5.66
N SER A 128 67.73 -34.47 5.46
CA SER A 128 66.59 -34.98 4.66
C SER A 128 65.26 -34.57 5.24
N LYS A 129 65.10 -34.56 6.60
CA LYS A 129 63.92 -34.06 7.26
C LYS A 129 63.67 -32.58 7.04
N ALA A 130 64.71 -31.73 7.17
CA ALA A 130 64.60 -30.30 6.99
C ALA A 130 64.23 -29.97 5.54
N GLU A 131 64.78 -30.70 4.57
CA GLU A 131 64.50 -30.51 3.17
C GLU A 131 63.06 -30.91 2.81
N ALA A 132 62.52 -32.03 3.35
CA ALA A 132 61.13 -32.42 3.17
C ALA A 132 60.15 -31.38 3.73
N PHE A 133 60.39 -30.83 4.92
CA PHE A 133 59.54 -29.77 5.46
C PHE A 133 59.63 -28.47 4.66
N ALA A 134 60.85 -28.10 4.21
CA ALA A 134 61.07 -26.92 3.37
C ALA A 134 60.29 -26.99 2.04
N THR A 135 60.19 -28.22 1.49
CA THR A 135 59.44 -28.50 0.24
C THR A 135 57.92 -28.49 0.45
N GLY A 136 57.44 -28.52 1.69
CA GLY A 136 56.01 -28.47 2.01
C GLY A 136 55.40 -29.77 2.52
N ALA A 137 56.20 -30.76 2.90
CA ALA A 137 55.72 -31.93 3.60
C ALA A 137 55.16 -31.54 4.98
N ASN A 138 54.11 -32.23 5.43
CA ASN A 138 53.51 -31.98 6.76
C ASN A 138 54.13 -32.84 7.83
N ASP A 139 54.74 -33.98 7.46
CA ASP A 139 55.42 -34.88 8.37
C ASP A 139 56.45 -35.73 7.64
N TYR A 140 57.29 -36.43 8.44
CA TYR A 140 58.35 -37.30 7.92
C TYR A 140 58.42 -38.57 8.80
N LEU A 141 58.32 -39.73 8.16
CA LEU A 141 58.41 -41.03 8.83
C LEU A 141 59.54 -41.88 8.21
N VAL A 142 60.20 -42.65 9.07
CA VAL A 142 61.15 -43.67 8.61
C VAL A 142 60.39 -44.87 8.10
N LYS A 143 60.74 -45.44 6.94
CA LYS A 143 60.10 -46.63 6.39
C LYS A 143 60.10 -47.80 7.37
N LEU A 144 58.96 -48.51 7.42
CA LEU A 144 58.59 -49.52 8.42
C LEU A 144 58.52 -48.93 9.84
N PRO A 145 57.70 -47.88 10.01
CA PRO A 145 57.52 -47.25 11.32
C PRO A 145 56.86 -48.22 12.32
N ASP A 146 56.93 -47.87 13.60
CA ASP A 146 56.09 -48.48 14.61
C ASP A 146 54.59 -48.36 14.25
N PRO A 147 53.82 -49.45 14.28
CA PRO A 147 52.41 -49.40 13.86
C PRO A 147 51.55 -48.37 14.62
N ILE A 148 51.82 -48.19 15.91
CA ILE A 148 51.07 -47.27 16.75
C ILE A 148 51.39 -45.82 16.34
N GLU A 149 52.68 -45.50 16.17
CA GLU A 149 53.10 -44.17 15.71
C GLU A 149 52.55 -43.85 14.32
N PHE A 150 52.64 -44.81 13.41
CA PHE A 150 52.14 -44.62 12.02
C PHE A 150 50.63 -44.29 11.98
N VAL A 151 49.79 -45.11 12.61
CA VAL A 151 48.35 -44.87 12.65
C VAL A 151 48.02 -43.55 13.35
N ALA A 152 48.71 -43.23 14.45
CA ALA A 152 48.47 -42.01 15.18
C ALA A 152 48.75 -40.76 14.31
N ARG A 153 49.86 -40.75 13.53
CA ARG A 153 50.20 -39.63 12.63
C ARG A 153 49.25 -39.49 11.47
N VAL A 154 48.87 -40.62 10.81
CA VAL A 154 47.88 -40.68 9.75
C VAL A 154 46.56 -40.07 10.23
N ARG A 155 46.07 -40.50 11.37
CA ARG A 155 44.82 -40.01 11.95
C ARG A 155 44.92 -38.53 12.33
N TYR A 156 46.03 -38.09 12.90
CA TYR A 156 46.23 -36.70 13.28
C TYR A 156 46.15 -35.74 12.05
N HIS A 157 46.91 -36.07 11.01
CA HIS A 157 46.93 -35.25 9.79
C HIS A 157 45.60 -35.28 9.02
N SER A 158 44.97 -36.45 8.95
CA SER A 158 43.65 -36.60 8.35
C SER A 158 42.59 -35.81 9.11
N ALA A 159 42.56 -35.86 10.42
CA ALA A 159 41.59 -35.10 11.24
C ALA A 159 41.82 -33.58 11.10
N ALA A 160 43.08 -33.13 11.10
CA ALA A 160 43.41 -31.71 10.88
C ALA A 160 42.90 -31.18 9.53
N TYR A 161 43.09 -32.00 8.47
CA TYR A 161 42.64 -31.64 7.13
C TYR A 161 41.11 -31.64 7.02
N THR A 162 40.44 -32.66 7.54
CA THR A 162 38.97 -32.73 7.55
C THR A 162 38.34 -31.57 8.31
N ASN A 163 38.93 -31.20 9.45
CA ASN A 163 38.45 -30.03 10.25
C ASN A 163 38.65 -28.72 9.50
N LEU A 164 39.75 -28.58 8.77
CA LEU A 164 39.96 -27.39 7.91
C LEU A 164 38.87 -27.27 6.84
N LEU A 165 38.57 -28.37 6.14
CA LEU A 165 37.51 -28.40 5.11
C LEU A 165 36.12 -28.06 5.70
N LYS A 166 35.79 -28.64 6.87
CA LYS A 166 34.53 -28.35 7.55
C LYS A 166 34.40 -26.89 7.97
N SER A 167 35.51 -26.31 8.46
CA SER A 167 35.52 -24.88 8.84
C SER A 167 35.29 -23.98 7.62
N GLN A 168 35.98 -24.25 6.51
CA GLN A 168 35.80 -23.47 5.27
C GLN A 168 34.37 -23.57 4.71
N ALA A 169 33.79 -24.78 4.70
CA ALA A 169 32.40 -24.97 4.26
C ALA A 169 31.39 -24.24 5.17
N ALA A 170 31.61 -24.26 6.49
CA ALA A 170 30.78 -23.53 7.43
C ALA A 170 30.85 -22.01 7.24
N GLU A 171 32.05 -21.44 7.01
CA GLU A 171 32.22 -20.02 6.72
C GLU A 171 31.51 -19.61 5.43
N GLN A 172 31.63 -20.41 4.36
CA GLN A 172 30.95 -20.14 3.09
C GLN A 172 29.43 -20.18 3.25
N THR A 173 28.92 -21.17 3.99
CA THR A 173 27.47 -21.28 4.28
C THR A 173 26.97 -20.07 5.07
N LEU A 174 27.74 -19.65 6.09
CA LEU A 174 27.37 -18.48 6.89
C LEU A 174 27.38 -17.17 6.06
N ALA A 175 28.36 -17.01 5.19
CA ALA A 175 28.43 -15.85 4.28
C ALA A 175 27.25 -15.82 3.31
N TYR A 176 26.90 -16.99 2.73
CA TYR A 176 25.75 -17.11 1.83
C TYR A 176 24.42 -16.82 2.56
N ASN A 177 24.24 -17.33 3.77
CA ASN A 177 23.02 -17.09 4.55
C ASN A 177 22.84 -15.61 4.89
N ARG A 178 23.92 -14.90 5.25
CA ARG A 178 23.87 -13.46 5.51
C ARG A 178 23.47 -12.66 4.27
N GLU A 179 24.01 -13.02 3.12
CA GLU A 179 23.62 -12.37 1.85
C GLU A 179 22.15 -12.63 1.50
N LEU A 180 21.69 -13.87 1.76
CA LEU A 180 20.29 -14.23 1.53
C LEU A 180 19.33 -13.46 2.45
N GLU A 181 19.67 -13.38 3.74
CA GLU A 181 18.89 -12.59 4.72
C GLU A 181 18.77 -11.13 4.31
N LYS A 182 19.89 -10.54 3.84
CA LYS A 182 19.88 -9.16 3.34
C LYS A 182 18.95 -9.00 2.14
N ARG A 183 19.02 -9.89 1.15
CA ARG A 183 18.13 -9.87 -0.03
C ARG A 183 16.67 -10.06 0.33
N VAL A 184 16.38 -10.95 1.29
CA VAL A 184 15.00 -11.15 1.78
C VAL A 184 14.47 -9.87 2.42
N ALA A 185 15.27 -9.21 3.28
CA ALA A 185 14.87 -7.95 3.91
C ALA A 185 14.61 -6.83 2.89
N GLU A 186 15.51 -6.66 1.90
CA GLU A 186 15.35 -5.69 0.83
C GLU A 186 14.07 -5.95 0.01
N ARG A 187 13.83 -7.20 -0.39
CA ARG A 187 12.64 -7.58 -1.16
C ARG A 187 11.35 -7.46 -0.38
N THR A 188 11.39 -7.73 0.93
CA THR A 188 10.23 -7.56 1.79
C THR A 188 9.83 -6.09 1.89
N ALA A 189 10.81 -5.19 2.10
CA ALA A 189 10.57 -3.76 2.16
C ALA A 189 10.03 -3.19 0.82
N GLU A 190 10.60 -3.63 -0.33
CA GLU A 190 10.10 -3.26 -1.66
C GLU A 190 8.64 -3.72 -1.86
N LEU A 191 8.33 -4.95 -1.46
CA LEU A 191 6.99 -5.52 -1.61
C LEU A 191 5.96 -4.81 -0.73
N GLU A 192 6.31 -4.49 0.51
CA GLU A 192 5.45 -3.73 1.42
C GLU A 192 5.13 -2.34 0.86
N SER A 193 6.15 -1.63 0.35
CA SER A 193 5.97 -0.33 -0.30
C SER A 193 5.07 -0.42 -1.55
N ALA A 194 5.27 -1.45 -2.38
CA ALA A 194 4.46 -1.66 -3.58
C ALA A 194 3.00 -2.02 -3.24
N LEU A 195 2.77 -2.83 -2.19
CA LEU A 195 1.44 -3.17 -1.70
C LEU A 195 0.69 -1.94 -1.18
N GLU A 196 1.37 -1.06 -0.43
CA GLU A 196 0.76 0.16 0.08
C GLU A 196 0.37 1.10 -1.07
N SER A 197 1.26 1.30 -2.05
CA SER A 197 0.97 2.09 -3.25
C SER A 197 -0.20 1.52 -4.06
N LEU A 198 -0.27 0.19 -4.20
CA LEU A 198 -1.37 -0.48 -4.91
C LEU A 198 -2.71 -0.27 -4.18
N LYS A 199 -2.73 -0.42 -2.86
CA LYS A 199 -3.94 -0.17 -2.06
C LYS A 199 -4.44 1.25 -2.20
N GLN A 200 -3.53 2.24 -2.15
CA GLN A 200 -3.87 3.66 -2.33
C GLN A 200 -4.46 3.90 -3.72
N THR A 201 -3.83 3.38 -4.77
CA THR A 201 -4.32 3.52 -6.15
C THR A 201 -5.69 2.86 -6.33
N GLN A 202 -5.88 1.66 -5.79
CA GLN A 202 -7.17 0.95 -5.87
C GLN A 202 -8.29 1.73 -5.16
N ALA A 203 -7.99 2.28 -3.99
CA ALA A 203 -8.95 3.09 -3.25
C ALA A 203 -9.33 4.37 -4.00
N GLN A 204 -8.35 5.04 -4.64
CA GLN A 204 -8.60 6.19 -5.50
C GLN A 204 -9.50 5.83 -6.68
N LEU A 205 -9.22 4.74 -7.38
CA LEU A 205 -10.03 4.28 -8.51
C LEU A 205 -11.49 4.00 -8.11
N ILE A 206 -11.71 3.34 -6.97
CA ILE A 206 -13.06 3.08 -6.46
C ILE A 206 -13.79 4.40 -6.14
N GLN A 207 -13.10 5.39 -5.59
CA GLN A 207 -13.65 6.69 -5.30
C GLN A 207 -14.03 7.43 -6.58
N ASP A 208 -13.13 7.43 -7.57
CA ASP A 208 -13.32 8.07 -8.86
C ASP A 208 -14.50 7.41 -9.63
N GLU A 209 -14.58 6.06 -9.62
CA GLU A 209 -15.71 5.32 -10.21
C GLU A 209 -17.06 5.67 -9.54
N LYS A 210 -17.09 5.75 -8.20
CA LYS A 210 -18.29 6.18 -7.47
C LYS A 210 -18.72 7.60 -7.84
N MET A 211 -17.77 8.51 -7.97
CA MET A 211 -18.05 9.88 -8.37
C MET A 211 -18.53 9.97 -9.80
N ALA A 212 -17.89 9.27 -10.74
CA ALA A 212 -18.31 9.21 -12.14
C ALA A 212 -19.73 8.60 -12.29
N SER A 213 -20.00 7.49 -11.61
CA SER A 213 -21.34 6.87 -11.58
C SER A 213 -22.40 7.81 -11.00
N LEU A 214 -22.08 8.49 -9.90
CA LEU A 214 -22.96 9.49 -9.29
C LEU A 214 -23.21 10.64 -10.26
N GLY A 215 -22.18 11.08 -10.98
CA GLY A 215 -22.27 12.12 -12.00
C GLY A 215 -23.25 11.79 -13.12
N GLN A 216 -23.10 10.62 -13.73
CA GLN A 216 -24.01 10.17 -14.80
C GLN A 216 -25.44 10.02 -14.33
N LEU A 217 -25.67 9.46 -13.15
CA LEU A 217 -27.01 9.33 -12.56
C LEU A 217 -27.63 10.71 -12.32
N ILE A 218 -26.89 11.64 -11.74
CA ILE A 218 -27.38 13.01 -11.48
C ILE A 218 -27.73 13.74 -12.77
N ALA A 219 -26.91 13.63 -13.82
CA ALA A 219 -27.20 14.29 -15.09
C ALA A 219 -28.52 13.82 -15.72
N GLY A 220 -28.77 12.50 -15.72
CA GLY A 220 -30.02 11.90 -16.20
C GLY A 220 -31.22 12.31 -15.35
N VAL A 221 -31.12 12.15 -14.05
CA VAL A 221 -32.20 12.49 -13.09
C VAL A 221 -32.49 14.00 -13.10
N ALA A 222 -31.47 14.84 -13.20
CA ALA A 222 -31.65 16.29 -13.30
C ALA A 222 -32.50 16.69 -14.50
N HIS A 223 -32.29 16.05 -15.65
CA HIS A 223 -33.10 16.30 -16.84
C HIS A 223 -34.56 15.86 -16.65
N GLU A 224 -34.77 14.69 -16.05
CA GLU A 224 -36.12 14.16 -15.80
C GLU A 224 -36.89 14.96 -14.72
N ILE A 225 -36.20 15.50 -13.70
CA ILE A 225 -36.83 16.34 -12.67
C ILE A 225 -37.08 17.77 -13.20
N ASN A 226 -36.20 18.33 -14.02
CA ASN A 226 -36.41 19.66 -14.59
C ASN A 226 -37.68 19.71 -15.47
N ASN A 227 -38.03 18.64 -16.15
CA ASN A 227 -39.22 18.61 -17.01
C ASN A 227 -40.52 18.92 -16.24
N PRO A 228 -40.94 18.16 -15.22
CA PRO A 228 -42.14 18.46 -14.44
C PRO A 228 -42.07 19.80 -13.71
N ILE A 229 -40.88 20.18 -13.21
CA ILE A 229 -40.70 21.47 -12.54
C ILE A 229 -40.95 22.65 -13.48
N ASN A 230 -40.42 22.58 -14.69
CA ASN A 230 -40.69 23.63 -15.71
C ASN A 230 -42.18 23.73 -16.06
N PHE A 231 -42.90 22.59 -16.10
CA PHE A 231 -44.33 22.60 -16.28
C PHE A 231 -45.07 23.26 -15.12
N ILE A 232 -44.71 22.97 -13.88
CA ILE A 232 -45.30 23.58 -12.67
C ILE A 232 -45.02 25.06 -12.66
N ALA A 233 -43.73 25.48 -12.77
CA ALA A 233 -43.32 26.87 -12.76
C ALA A 233 -43.99 27.69 -13.89
N GLY A 234 -44.11 27.11 -15.08
CA GLY A 234 -44.75 27.73 -16.22
C GLY A 234 -46.24 27.99 -16.03
N ASN A 235 -46.91 27.15 -15.26
CA ASN A 235 -48.37 27.25 -15.03
C ASN A 235 -48.71 28.12 -13.79
N LEU A 236 -47.81 28.27 -12.81
CA LEU A 236 -48.04 29.03 -11.58
C LEU A 236 -48.34 30.51 -11.85
N LYS A 237 -47.52 31.17 -12.69
CA LYS A 237 -47.73 32.61 -13.06
C LYS A 237 -49.06 32.86 -13.76
N PRO A 238 -49.47 32.10 -14.79
CA PRO A 238 -50.81 32.21 -15.37
C PRO A 238 -51.90 31.97 -14.38
N ALA A 239 -51.81 30.92 -13.53
CA ALA A 239 -52.81 30.58 -12.53
C ALA A 239 -53.00 31.73 -11.51
N GLN A 240 -51.91 32.31 -11.01
CA GLN A 240 -51.94 33.47 -10.12
C GLN A 240 -52.61 34.67 -10.78
N ARG A 241 -52.29 34.95 -12.08
CA ARG A 241 -52.92 36.05 -12.81
C ARG A 241 -54.43 35.80 -12.96
N TYR A 242 -54.84 34.60 -13.38
CA TYR A 242 -56.29 34.29 -13.55
C TYR A 242 -57.05 34.43 -12.26
N ALA A 243 -56.47 33.96 -11.14
CA ALA A 243 -57.14 34.10 -9.85
C ALA A 243 -57.20 35.57 -9.40
N ASN A 244 -56.17 36.37 -9.60
CA ASN A 244 -56.20 37.80 -9.32
C ASN A 244 -57.24 38.53 -10.16
N ASP A 245 -57.34 38.18 -11.46
CA ASP A 245 -58.35 38.78 -12.37
C ASP A 245 -59.78 38.40 -11.91
N LEU A 246 -60.02 37.17 -11.43
CA LEU A 246 -61.29 36.73 -10.88
C LEU A 246 -61.62 37.46 -9.56
N LEU A 247 -60.69 37.51 -8.67
CA LEU A 247 -60.87 38.26 -7.40
C LEU A 247 -61.13 39.71 -7.59
N TYR A 248 -60.43 40.33 -8.57
CA TYR A 248 -60.69 41.71 -8.96
C TYR A 248 -62.13 41.88 -9.54
N LEU A 249 -62.58 40.95 -10.41
CA LEU A 249 -63.92 40.99 -10.93
C LEU A 249 -64.99 40.83 -9.80
N ILE A 250 -64.75 39.95 -8.84
CA ILE A 250 -65.62 39.83 -7.63
C ILE A 250 -65.65 41.11 -6.84
N SER A 251 -64.51 41.76 -6.59
CA SER A 251 -64.45 43.03 -5.89
C SER A 251 -65.19 44.15 -6.62
N LEU A 252 -65.19 44.17 -7.97
CA LEU A 252 -65.98 45.07 -8.76
C LEU A 252 -67.46 44.80 -8.59
N TYR A 253 -67.89 43.54 -8.66
CA TYR A 253 -69.28 43.18 -8.42
C TYR A 253 -69.79 43.61 -7.04
N GLN A 254 -69.05 43.37 -5.98
CA GLN A 254 -69.40 43.79 -4.63
C GLN A 254 -69.53 45.30 -4.47
N ARG A 255 -68.67 46.07 -5.20
CA ARG A 255 -68.74 47.52 -5.17
C ARG A 255 -69.96 48.07 -5.95
N GLU A 256 -70.25 47.51 -7.16
CA GLU A 256 -71.35 47.96 -7.98
C GLU A 256 -72.71 47.47 -7.53
N TYR A 257 -72.77 46.34 -6.79
CA TYR A 257 -73.96 45.74 -6.23
C TYR A 257 -73.84 45.53 -4.72
N PRO A 258 -73.92 46.60 -3.91
CA PRO A 258 -73.67 46.54 -2.47
C PRO A 258 -74.80 45.83 -1.66
N GLN A 259 -75.93 45.48 -2.31
CA GLN A 259 -77.02 44.73 -1.72
C GLN A 259 -77.31 43.49 -2.58
N PRO A 260 -76.59 42.43 -2.39
CA PRO A 260 -76.82 41.20 -3.14
C PRO A 260 -78.18 40.57 -2.68
N THR A 261 -78.63 39.56 -3.43
CA THR A 261 -79.77 38.75 -3.00
C THR A 261 -79.42 37.87 -1.80
N ASP A 262 -80.43 37.46 -0.99
CA ASP A 262 -80.21 36.69 0.21
C ASP A 262 -79.39 35.40 -0.08
N ILE A 263 -79.59 34.76 -1.22
CA ILE A 263 -78.83 33.61 -1.64
C ILE A 263 -77.34 33.92 -1.85
N ILE A 264 -77.01 35.04 -2.46
CA ILE A 264 -75.62 35.45 -2.68
C ILE A 264 -75.00 35.92 -1.36
N GLN A 265 -75.77 36.52 -0.49
CA GLN A 265 -75.23 36.98 0.82
C GLN A 265 -74.86 35.77 1.67
N GLU A 266 -75.70 34.76 1.74
CA GLU A 266 -75.48 33.50 2.48
C GLU A 266 -74.20 32.82 1.99
N GLU A 267 -73.99 32.67 0.68
CA GLU A 267 -72.77 32.09 0.09
C GLU A 267 -71.52 32.97 0.32
N LEU A 268 -71.61 34.29 0.32
CA LEU A 268 -70.49 35.20 0.62
C LEU A 268 -70.05 35.12 2.08
N ASP A 269 -70.99 34.96 2.99
CA ASP A 269 -70.71 34.81 4.44
C ASP A 269 -70.06 33.45 4.71
N ASP A 270 -70.49 32.39 4.04
CA ASP A 270 -69.89 31.06 4.17
C ASP A 270 -68.50 30.97 3.54
N LEU A 271 -68.21 31.61 2.41
CA LEU A 271 -66.95 31.53 1.70
C LEU A 271 -65.81 32.37 2.32
N ASN A 272 -66.09 33.36 3.14
CA ASN A 272 -65.09 34.31 3.66
C ASN A 272 -64.07 34.76 2.62
N LEU A 273 -64.48 35.55 1.65
CA LEU A 273 -63.71 35.91 0.47
C LEU A 273 -62.37 36.60 0.81
N ASP A 274 -62.30 37.37 1.90
CA ASP A 274 -61.07 38.04 2.34
C ASP A 274 -60.02 37.00 2.78
N PHE A 275 -60.40 36.02 3.52
CA PHE A 275 -59.53 34.90 3.92
C PHE A 275 -59.05 34.12 2.67
N LEU A 276 -59.99 33.79 1.77
CA LEU A 276 -59.69 32.99 0.59
C LEU A 276 -58.70 33.72 -0.35
N SER A 277 -58.82 35.05 -0.53
CA SER A 277 -57.93 35.87 -1.29
C SER A 277 -56.51 35.92 -0.69
N GLU A 278 -56.41 36.10 0.61
CA GLU A 278 -55.13 36.13 1.31
C GLU A 278 -54.47 34.77 1.30
N ASP A 279 -55.18 33.70 1.62
CA ASP A 279 -54.68 32.32 1.65
C ASP A 279 -54.23 31.83 0.31
N PHE A 280 -55.04 32.10 -0.76
CA PHE A 280 -54.64 31.77 -2.14
C PHE A 280 -53.32 32.44 -2.54
N THR A 281 -53.11 33.70 -2.19
CA THR A 281 -51.89 34.42 -2.47
C THR A 281 -50.67 33.76 -1.76
N LYS A 282 -50.86 33.38 -0.50
CA LYS A 282 -49.84 32.66 0.30
C LYS A 282 -49.54 31.29 -0.30
N LEU A 283 -50.53 30.51 -0.72
CA LEU A 283 -50.38 29.22 -1.36
C LEU A 283 -49.58 29.32 -2.67
N MET A 284 -49.94 30.28 -3.53
CA MET A 284 -49.21 30.47 -4.80
C MET A 284 -47.78 30.91 -4.60
N SER A 285 -47.50 31.79 -3.61
CA SER A 285 -46.16 32.17 -3.23
C SER A 285 -45.34 30.96 -2.69
N SER A 286 -45.94 30.15 -1.83
CA SER A 286 -45.33 28.94 -1.28
C SER A 286 -44.97 27.92 -2.38
N LEU A 287 -45.85 27.69 -3.34
CA LEU A 287 -45.62 26.83 -4.48
C LEU A 287 -44.50 27.33 -5.39
N SER A 288 -44.43 28.67 -5.63
CA SER A 288 -43.36 29.27 -6.40
C SER A 288 -42.00 29.10 -5.70
N ILE A 289 -41.91 29.41 -4.40
CA ILE A 289 -40.69 29.22 -3.59
C ILE A 289 -40.26 27.75 -3.60
N GLY A 290 -41.20 26.82 -3.45
CA GLY A 290 -40.92 25.38 -3.50
C GLY A 290 -40.37 24.93 -4.85
N THR A 291 -40.94 25.43 -5.93
CA THR A 291 -40.51 25.11 -7.31
C THR A 291 -39.11 25.68 -7.60
N ASP A 292 -38.85 26.92 -7.23
CA ASP A 292 -37.52 27.55 -7.37
C ASP A 292 -36.47 26.83 -6.52
N ARG A 293 -36.82 26.38 -5.31
CA ARG A 293 -35.93 25.60 -4.46
C ARG A 293 -35.54 24.27 -5.11
N ILE A 294 -36.50 23.53 -5.67
CA ILE A 294 -36.21 22.26 -6.36
C ILE A 294 -35.34 22.51 -7.57
N ARG A 295 -35.60 23.57 -8.35
CA ARG A 295 -34.81 23.96 -9.52
C ARG A 295 -33.35 24.24 -9.13
N ASN A 296 -33.14 24.99 -8.04
CA ASN A 296 -31.81 25.29 -7.54
C ASN A 296 -31.06 24.02 -7.07
N ILE A 297 -31.76 23.10 -6.39
CA ILE A 297 -31.18 21.80 -5.99
C ILE A 297 -30.71 21.03 -7.23
N VAL A 298 -31.55 20.95 -8.27
CA VAL A 298 -31.21 20.23 -9.51
C VAL A 298 -30.03 20.91 -10.26
N LEU A 299 -29.98 22.22 -10.28
CA LEU A 299 -28.86 22.97 -10.87
C LEU A 299 -27.56 22.70 -10.11
N SER A 300 -27.58 22.71 -8.78
CA SER A 300 -26.41 22.42 -7.94
C SER A 300 -25.92 20.99 -8.08
N LEU A 301 -26.85 20.02 -8.15
CA LEU A 301 -26.53 18.64 -8.45
C LEU A 301 -25.88 18.50 -9.83
N ARG A 302 -26.37 19.21 -10.84
CA ARG A 302 -25.79 19.17 -12.18
C ARG A 302 -24.40 19.82 -12.22
N ASN A 303 -24.21 20.94 -11.54
CA ASN A 303 -22.90 21.61 -11.47
C ASN A 303 -21.87 20.73 -10.71
N PHE A 304 -22.30 20.03 -9.67
CA PHE A 304 -21.47 19.05 -8.97
C PHE A 304 -21.14 17.84 -9.84
N SER A 305 -22.06 17.41 -10.71
CA SER A 305 -21.98 16.24 -11.56
C SER A 305 -21.23 16.44 -12.88
N ARG A 306 -20.78 17.64 -13.22
CA ARG A 306 -19.92 17.89 -14.40
C ARG A 306 -18.51 17.31 -14.20
N LEU A 307 -18.47 15.99 -13.92
CA LEU A 307 -17.28 15.20 -13.67
C LEU A 307 -16.48 14.89 -14.94
N ASP A 308 -17.07 15.10 -16.13
CA ASP A 308 -16.47 14.72 -17.42
C ASP A 308 -15.48 15.77 -17.98
N GLU A 309 -15.33 16.93 -17.34
CA GLU A 309 -14.34 17.91 -17.73
C GLU A 309 -13.00 17.57 -17.10
N ALA A 310 -12.24 16.70 -17.76
CA ALA A 310 -10.84 16.37 -17.39
C ALA A 310 -9.87 17.54 -17.61
N GLU A 311 -10.38 18.72 -18.02
CA GLU A 311 -9.60 19.90 -18.33
C GLU A 311 -9.74 20.94 -17.22
N MET A 312 -8.64 21.63 -16.95
CA MET A 312 -8.62 22.82 -16.10
C MET A 312 -9.33 23.98 -16.80
N HIS A 313 -10.19 24.68 -16.07
CA HIS A 313 -10.78 25.91 -16.54
C HIS A 313 -11.06 26.90 -15.40
N ALA A 314 -11.21 28.17 -15.74
CA ALA A 314 -11.45 29.21 -14.77
C ALA A 314 -12.91 29.17 -14.28
N VAL A 315 -13.09 29.04 -12.96
CA VAL A 315 -14.41 29.00 -12.30
C VAL A 315 -14.47 29.93 -11.10
N ASP A 316 -15.68 30.31 -10.73
CA ASP A 316 -15.94 30.93 -9.43
C ASP A 316 -15.95 29.85 -8.35
N ILE A 317 -15.06 30.00 -7.37
CA ILE A 317 -14.91 29.03 -6.28
C ILE A 317 -16.17 28.98 -5.37
N HIS A 318 -16.90 30.13 -5.26
CA HIS A 318 -18.10 30.23 -4.45
C HIS A 318 -19.22 29.34 -5.00
N ASP A 319 -19.35 29.20 -6.31
CA ASP A 319 -20.33 28.31 -6.94
C ASP A 319 -20.12 26.84 -6.52
N GLY A 320 -18.84 26.41 -6.41
CA GLY A 320 -18.47 25.07 -5.94
C GLY A 320 -18.83 24.84 -4.48
N ILE A 321 -18.51 25.81 -3.62
CA ILE A 321 -18.83 25.75 -2.19
C ILE A 321 -20.35 25.75 -1.99
N ASP A 322 -21.08 26.63 -2.65
CA ASP A 322 -22.53 26.75 -2.53
C ASP A 322 -23.27 25.51 -3.03
N SER A 323 -22.80 24.92 -4.14
CA SER A 323 -23.31 23.65 -4.66
C SER A 323 -23.11 22.52 -3.65
N THR A 324 -21.94 22.48 -3.02
CA THR A 324 -21.62 21.48 -2.00
C THR A 324 -22.49 21.62 -0.74
N LEU A 325 -22.67 22.86 -0.25
CA LEU A 325 -23.56 23.16 0.89
C LEU A 325 -25.02 22.76 0.61
N MET A 326 -25.48 22.97 -0.64
CA MET A 326 -26.83 22.57 -1.04
C MET A 326 -27.00 21.05 -1.03
N ILE A 327 -26.01 20.30 -1.49
CA ILE A 327 -26.02 18.82 -1.44
C ILE A 327 -26.05 18.33 0.01
N LEU A 328 -25.27 18.98 0.89
CA LEU A 328 -25.21 18.65 2.30
C LEU A 328 -26.36 19.22 3.13
N SER A 329 -27.33 19.93 2.53
CA SER A 329 -28.39 20.67 3.23
C SER A 329 -29.18 19.81 4.22
N SER A 330 -29.36 18.50 3.95
CA SER A 330 -30.03 17.57 4.88
C SER A 330 -29.19 17.32 6.15
N LYS A 331 -27.87 17.23 6.02
CA LYS A 331 -26.93 17.10 7.17
C LYS A 331 -26.76 18.42 7.93
N LEU A 332 -26.85 19.54 7.22
CA LEU A 332 -26.64 20.88 7.79
C LEU A 332 -27.91 21.50 8.37
N LYS A 333 -29.04 20.79 8.43
CA LYS A 333 -30.35 21.33 8.85
C LYS A 333 -30.34 21.93 10.28
N SER A 334 -29.53 21.37 11.18
CA SER A 334 -29.40 21.85 12.59
C SER A 334 -28.12 22.66 12.82
N ILE A 335 -27.38 22.99 11.78
CA ILE A 335 -26.08 23.66 11.85
C ILE A 335 -26.23 25.04 11.17
N THR A 336 -25.78 26.08 11.84
CA THR A 336 -25.72 27.44 11.27
C THR A 336 -24.49 27.55 10.38
N VAL A 337 -24.69 27.89 9.11
CA VAL A 337 -23.58 28.11 8.17
C VAL A 337 -23.40 29.61 7.96
N ILE A 338 -22.23 30.13 8.36
CA ILE A 338 -21.84 31.52 8.18
C ILE A 338 -20.91 31.60 6.97
N LYS A 339 -21.25 32.46 6.00
CA LYS A 339 -20.46 32.70 4.79
C LYS A 339 -19.88 34.11 4.82
N ASP A 340 -18.56 34.19 4.78
CA ASP A 340 -17.79 35.43 4.67
C ASP A 340 -16.96 35.36 3.38
N TYR A 341 -17.61 35.62 2.25
CA TYR A 341 -17.00 35.54 0.93
C TYR A 341 -16.34 36.87 0.58
N GLY A 342 -15.00 36.82 0.46
CA GLY A 342 -14.23 37.95 -0.08
C GLY A 342 -14.32 38.04 -1.60
N GLU A 343 -13.88 39.19 -2.18
CA GLU A 343 -13.74 39.32 -3.61
C GLU A 343 -12.58 38.43 -4.11
N CYS A 344 -12.90 37.34 -4.78
CA CYS A 344 -11.94 36.39 -5.36
C CYS A 344 -12.08 36.42 -6.89
N PRO A 345 -10.95 36.36 -7.64
CA PRO A 345 -10.99 36.15 -9.08
C PRO A 345 -11.41 34.70 -9.40
N GLN A 346 -11.75 34.46 -10.67
CA GLN A 346 -11.91 33.09 -11.14
C GLN A 346 -10.60 32.31 -10.97
N VAL A 347 -10.69 31.05 -10.58
CA VAL A 347 -9.56 30.18 -10.30
C VAL A 347 -9.45 29.10 -11.37
N GLU A 348 -8.29 28.98 -11.99
CA GLU A 348 -8.00 27.85 -12.89
C GLU A 348 -7.84 26.57 -12.08
N CYS A 349 -8.78 25.66 -12.22
CA CYS A 349 -8.78 24.42 -11.42
C CYS A 349 -9.51 23.27 -12.13
N PHE A 350 -9.50 22.11 -11.52
CA PHE A 350 -10.40 21.00 -11.81
C PHE A 350 -11.63 21.09 -10.91
N PRO A 351 -12.76 21.64 -11.35
CA PRO A 351 -13.88 21.98 -10.48
C PRO A 351 -14.46 20.78 -9.72
N SER A 352 -14.56 19.64 -10.39
CA SER A 352 -15.05 18.40 -9.77
C SER A 352 -14.19 17.94 -8.62
N GLN A 353 -12.87 18.05 -8.76
CA GLN A 353 -11.92 17.65 -7.72
C GLN A 353 -11.97 18.62 -6.52
N LEU A 354 -12.07 19.93 -6.76
CA LEU A 354 -12.26 20.88 -5.67
C LEU A 354 -13.60 20.71 -4.95
N ASN A 355 -14.67 20.44 -5.68
CA ASN A 355 -15.95 20.13 -5.10
C ASN A 355 -15.88 18.87 -4.20
N GLN A 356 -15.05 17.88 -4.57
CA GLN A 356 -14.77 16.72 -3.73
C GLN A 356 -14.04 17.12 -2.44
N VAL A 357 -13.07 18.04 -2.50
CA VAL A 357 -12.39 18.57 -1.30
C VAL A 357 -13.39 19.27 -0.38
N PHE A 358 -14.23 20.16 -0.91
CA PHE A 358 -15.26 20.84 -0.12
C PHE A 358 -16.25 19.86 0.50
N MET A 359 -16.68 18.86 -0.28
CA MET A 359 -17.59 17.80 0.22
C MET A 359 -16.99 17.04 1.41
N ASN A 360 -15.71 16.62 1.29
CA ASN A 360 -15.04 15.87 2.34
C ASN A 360 -14.90 16.70 3.62
N ILE A 361 -14.47 17.95 3.51
CA ILE A 361 -14.23 18.81 4.66
C ILE A 361 -15.56 19.21 5.33
N LEU A 362 -16.54 19.67 4.55
CA LEU A 362 -17.85 20.08 5.08
C LEU A 362 -18.65 18.91 5.66
N ALA A 363 -18.56 17.72 5.06
CA ALA A 363 -19.19 16.53 5.61
C ALA A 363 -18.55 16.09 6.94
N ASN A 364 -17.21 16.19 7.04
CA ASN A 364 -16.51 15.89 8.29
C ASN A 364 -16.85 16.89 9.40
N ALA A 365 -16.90 18.19 9.10
CA ALA A 365 -17.33 19.21 10.04
C ALA A 365 -18.77 18.95 10.53
N ALA A 366 -19.70 18.64 9.61
CA ALA A 366 -21.07 18.32 9.99
C ALA A 366 -21.18 17.06 10.85
N ASP A 367 -20.41 16.00 10.51
CA ASP A 367 -20.41 14.76 11.30
C ASP A 367 -19.87 14.99 12.71
N ALA A 368 -18.76 15.75 12.87
CA ALA A 368 -18.17 16.09 14.16
C ALA A 368 -19.16 16.86 15.07
N LEU A 369 -19.86 17.86 14.52
CA LEU A 369 -20.87 18.62 15.22
C LEU A 369 -22.08 17.77 15.65
N MET A 370 -22.51 16.82 14.80
CA MET A 370 -23.63 15.94 15.12
C MET A 370 -23.29 14.88 16.17
N GLU A 371 -22.02 14.43 16.25
CA GLU A 371 -21.56 13.51 17.29
C GLU A 371 -21.60 14.16 18.66
N THR A 372 -21.16 15.41 18.78
CA THR A 372 -21.22 16.18 20.02
C THR A 372 -22.64 16.27 20.57
N THR A 373 -23.65 16.46 19.71
CA THR A 373 -25.06 16.52 20.11
C THR A 373 -25.58 15.20 20.67
N LYS A 374 -25.10 14.07 20.13
CA LYS A 374 -25.50 12.72 20.58
C LYS A 374 -24.87 12.37 21.94
N GLU A 375 -23.66 12.81 22.19
CA GLU A 375 -22.97 12.60 23.47
C GLU A 375 -23.64 13.40 24.60
N ILE A 376 -23.97 14.69 24.37
CA ILE A 376 -24.70 15.55 25.32
C ILE A 376 -26.09 14.96 25.66
N SER A 377 -26.74 14.30 24.65
CA SER A 377 -28.07 13.69 24.86
C SER A 377 -28.05 12.35 25.62
N ARG A 378 -26.88 11.71 25.75
CA ARG A 378 -26.69 10.42 26.46
C ARG A 378 -26.31 10.57 27.93
N GLU A 379 -25.75 11.72 28.34
CA GLU A 379 -25.50 12.01 29.74
C GLU A 379 -26.84 12.45 30.38
N GLU A 380 -27.32 11.68 31.35
CA GLU A 380 -28.60 11.94 32.08
C GLU A 380 -28.69 13.37 32.62
N PRO A 381 -29.88 13.96 32.66
CA PRO A 381 -30.09 15.32 33.16
C PRO A 381 -29.87 15.37 34.68
N LYS A 382 -28.62 15.51 35.14
CA LYS A 382 -28.35 15.99 36.50
C LYS A 382 -28.52 17.49 36.51
N ALA A 383 -29.47 17.88 37.31
CA ALA A 383 -29.93 19.24 37.56
C ALA A 383 -28.84 20.32 37.55
N SER A 384 -29.22 21.47 36.93
CA SER A 384 -28.69 22.81 37.15
C SER A 384 -27.19 23.03 36.92
N SER A 385 -26.81 23.19 35.66
CA SER A 385 -25.84 24.22 35.30
C SER A 385 -26.25 24.83 33.97
N SER A 386 -26.38 26.15 33.94
CA SER A 386 -26.60 26.97 32.75
C SER A 386 -25.40 26.83 31.80
N HIS A 387 -25.35 25.73 31.08
CA HIS A 387 -24.45 25.63 29.93
C HIS A 387 -25.15 26.31 28.75
N ASN A 388 -24.61 27.43 28.33
CA ASN A 388 -24.89 28.12 27.10
C ASN A 388 -25.00 27.05 25.99
N SER A 389 -26.19 26.85 25.44
CA SER A 389 -26.40 26.00 24.27
C SER A 389 -25.62 26.65 23.10
N GLN A 390 -24.34 26.31 22.96
CA GLN A 390 -23.55 26.81 21.88
C GLN A 390 -24.21 26.29 20.57
N SER A 391 -24.68 27.21 19.74
CA SER A 391 -25.24 26.87 18.42
C SER A 391 -24.19 26.18 17.61
N LEU A 392 -24.52 25.03 16.99
CA LEU A 392 -23.63 24.35 16.09
C LEU A 392 -23.37 25.26 14.88
N GLU A 393 -22.11 25.52 14.58
CA GLU A 393 -21.72 26.49 13.57
C GLU A 393 -20.59 25.99 12.68
N ILE A 394 -20.73 26.26 11.38
CA ILE A 394 -19.65 26.15 10.39
C ILE A 394 -19.45 27.52 9.77
N SER A 395 -18.25 28.05 9.83
CA SER A 395 -17.89 29.31 9.17
C SER A 395 -17.03 29.03 7.94
N ILE A 396 -17.32 29.72 6.84
CA ILE A 396 -16.59 29.61 5.59
C ILE A 396 -16.15 31.02 5.21
N LYS A 397 -14.83 31.22 5.14
CA LYS A 397 -14.23 32.48 4.73
C LYS A 397 -13.40 32.27 3.47
N THR A 398 -13.54 33.19 2.52
CA THR A 398 -12.68 33.22 1.32
C THR A 398 -11.98 34.57 1.23
N GLU A 399 -10.71 34.57 0.84
CA GLU A 399 -9.93 35.79 0.63
C GLU A 399 -8.85 35.59 -0.42
N LEU A 400 -8.50 36.67 -1.11
CA LEU A 400 -7.36 36.70 -2.03
C LEU A 400 -6.09 37.02 -1.24
N VAL A 401 -5.08 36.18 -1.34
CA VAL A 401 -3.82 36.33 -0.62
C VAL A 401 -2.69 36.59 -1.62
N GLN A 402 -1.95 37.67 -1.41
CA GLN A 402 -0.80 38.06 -2.26
C GLN A 402 -1.11 38.21 -3.73
N ASP A 403 -2.36 38.48 -4.10
CA ASP A 403 -2.88 38.59 -5.48
C ASP A 403 -2.64 37.34 -6.37
N GLU A 404 -2.15 36.26 -5.80
CA GLU A 404 -1.80 35.02 -6.50
C GLU A 404 -2.59 33.79 -6.03
N PHE A 405 -3.07 33.78 -4.78
CA PHE A 405 -3.72 32.65 -4.19
C PHE A 405 -5.11 33.01 -3.67
N VAL A 406 -6.07 32.13 -3.90
CA VAL A 406 -7.34 32.14 -3.19
C VAL A 406 -7.21 31.23 -1.98
N GLN A 407 -7.46 31.80 -0.79
CA GLN A 407 -7.51 31.07 0.46
C GLN A 407 -8.97 30.83 0.85
N ILE A 408 -9.31 29.59 1.15
CA ILE A 408 -10.61 29.14 1.61
C ILE A 408 -10.42 28.55 3.01
N SER A 409 -11.04 29.14 4.00
CA SER A 409 -11.00 28.68 5.39
C SER A 409 -12.37 28.12 5.77
N ILE A 410 -12.43 26.86 6.19
CA ILE A 410 -13.66 26.19 6.66
C ILE A 410 -13.42 25.81 8.11
N ALA A 411 -14.16 26.39 9.04
CA ALA A 411 -14.02 26.13 10.46
C ALA A 411 -15.35 25.70 11.07
N ASP A 412 -15.28 24.73 11.99
CA ASP A 412 -16.39 24.28 12.82
C ASP A 412 -16.09 24.54 14.31
N ASN A 413 -17.14 24.70 15.11
CA ASN A 413 -17.06 24.81 16.57
C ASN A 413 -17.32 23.48 17.27
N GLY A 414 -16.86 22.39 16.66
CA GLY A 414 -17.03 21.03 17.15
C GLY A 414 -16.05 20.63 18.26
N PRO A 415 -15.90 19.33 18.52
CA PRO A 415 -15.09 18.83 19.64
C PRO A 415 -13.58 19.01 19.43
N GLY A 416 -13.14 19.37 18.22
CA GLY A 416 -11.73 19.46 17.86
C GLY A 416 -11.05 18.10 17.69
N ILE A 417 -9.78 18.15 17.32
CA ILE A 417 -8.95 16.97 17.02
C ILE A 417 -7.76 16.96 17.99
N PRO A 418 -7.48 15.86 18.71
CA PRO A 418 -6.32 15.75 19.58
C PRO A 418 -5.00 15.90 18.79
N GLU A 419 -3.98 16.52 19.38
CA GLU A 419 -2.69 16.79 18.74
C GLU A 419 -2.00 15.51 18.22
N GLU A 420 -2.11 14.39 18.94
CA GLU A 420 -1.58 13.09 18.53
C GLU A 420 -2.25 12.56 17.23
N THR A 421 -3.48 12.95 17.01
CA THR A 421 -4.28 12.56 15.83
C THR A 421 -4.05 13.50 14.67
N LEU A 422 -3.81 14.79 14.95
CA LEU A 422 -3.68 15.85 13.95
C LEU A 422 -2.56 15.56 12.94
N SER A 423 -1.48 14.94 13.38
CA SER A 423 -0.37 14.54 12.49
C SER A 423 -0.73 13.43 11.49
N LYS A 424 -1.80 12.66 11.76
CA LYS A 424 -2.20 11.47 10.98
C LYS A 424 -3.45 11.66 10.13
N ILE A 425 -4.16 12.79 10.26
CA ILE A 425 -5.46 12.98 9.58
C ILE A 425 -5.37 12.93 8.05
N PHE A 426 -4.20 13.18 7.47
CA PHE A 426 -3.95 13.12 6.03
C PHE A 426 -3.36 11.77 5.58
N GLU A 427 -3.09 10.84 6.50
CA GLU A 427 -2.66 9.48 6.16
C GLU A 427 -3.84 8.70 5.55
N ALA A 428 -3.55 7.91 4.52
CA ALA A 428 -4.56 7.09 3.88
C ALA A 428 -5.08 6.01 4.85
N PHE A 429 -6.39 5.77 4.82
CA PHE A 429 -7.11 4.82 5.69
C PHE A 429 -7.16 5.19 7.18
N PHE A 430 -6.59 6.31 7.59
CA PHE A 430 -6.71 6.78 8.96
C PHE A 430 -8.12 7.32 9.23
N THR A 431 -8.79 6.80 10.25
CA THR A 431 -10.13 7.24 10.66
C THR A 431 -10.37 7.00 12.16
N THR A 432 -11.00 7.95 12.80
CA THR A 432 -11.50 7.83 14.18
C THR A 432 -12.93 7.28 14.23
N LYS A 433 -13.61 7.18 13.07
CA LYS A 433 -14.99 6.68 12.98
C LYS A 433 -15.03 5.16 13.12
N PRO A 434 -16.13 4.58 13.66
CA PRO A 434 -16.31 3.13 13.75
C PRO A 434 -16.17 2.41 12.40
N VAL A 435 -15.76 1.14 12.43
CA VAL A 435 -15.59 0.30 11.25
C VAL A 435 -16.86 0.30 10.39
N GLY A 436 -16.71 0.64 9.12
CA GLY A 436 -17.82 0.73 8.14
C GLY A 436 -18.48 2.11 8.02
N LEU A 437 -18.21 3.06 8.90
CA LEU A 437 -18.74 4.43 8.84
C LEU A 437 -17.72 5.45 8.31
N GLY A 438 -16.44 5.15 8.39
CA GLY A 438 -15.37 5.97 7.84
C GLY A 438 -14.45 5.15 6.93
N THR A 439 -14.12 5.68 5.75
CA THR A 439 -13.16 5.06 4.84
C THR A 439 -11.72 5.45 5.13
N GLY A 440 -11.50 6.54 5.89
CA GLY A 440 -10.18 7.11 6.15
C GLY A 440 -9.47 7.67 4.90
N LEU A 441 -10.20 7.83 3.80
CA LEU A 441 -9.62 8.27 2.51
C LEU A 441 -9.98 9.72 2.16
N GLY A 442 -11.02 10.29 2.74
CA GLY A 442 -11.52 11.60 2.34
C GLY A 442 -10.48 12.72 2.47
N LEU A 443 -9.81 12.82 3.61
CA LEU A 443 -8.82 13.87 3.86
C LEU A 443 -7.49 13.61 3.11
N SER A 444 -7.05 12.37 2.98
CA SER A 444 -5.86 12.03 2.20
C SER A 444 -6.04 12.35 0.72
N ILE A 445 -7.20 12.04 0.14
CA ILE A 445 -7.56 12.41 -1.23
C ILE A 445 -7.64 13.94 -1.35
N SER A 446 -8.26 14.64 -0.39
CA SER A 446 -8.31 16.10 -0.40
C SER A 446 -6.93 16.74 -0.38
N TYR A 447 -6.02 16.18 0.41
CA TYR A 447 -4.63 16.61 0.45
C TYR A 447 -3.93 16.42 -0.90
N GLN A 448 -4.08 15.26 -1.54
CA GLN A 448 -3.51 15.00 -2.87
C GLN A 448 -4.10 15.91 -3.94
N ILE A 449 -5.42 16.13 -3.94
CA ILE A 449 -6.07 17.04 -4.90
C ILE A 449 -5.50 18.46 -4.77
N VAL A 450 -5.44 18.98 -3.55
CA VAL A 450 -4.97 20.35 -3.33
C VAL A 450 -3.47 20.49 -3.65
N THR A 451 -2.64 19.58 -3.10
CA THR A 451 -1.18 19.74 -3.17
C THR A 451 -0.59 19.26 -4.49
N GLN A 452 -1.03 18.11 -5.01
CA GLN A 452 -0.42 17.50 -6.19
C GLN A 452 -1.07 17.97 -7.50
N ARG A 453 -2.43 18.07 -7.51
CA ARG A 453 -3.16 18.45 -8.72
C ARG A 453 -3.25 19.95 -8.92
N HIS A 454 -3.45 20.70 -7.82
CA HIS A 454 -3.61 22.16 -7.88
C HIS A 454 -2.38 22.93 -7.38
N ARG A 455 -1.30 22.26 -6.96
CA ARG A 455 -0.08 22.88 -6.42
C ARG A 455 -0.36 23.88 -5.29
N GLY A 456 -1.43 23.62 -4.56
CA GLY A 456 -1.88 24.39 -3.43
C GLY A 456 -1.35 23.88 -2.10
N LEU A 457 -1.93 24.40 -1.03
CA LEU A 457 -1.62 24.00 0.35
C LEU A 457 -2.93 23.67 1.08
N LEU A 458 -2.94 22.56 1.82
CA LEU A 458 -4.02 22.17 2.73
C LEU A 458 -3.47 22.02 4.13
N GLU A 459 -3.93 22.86 5.04
CA GLU A 459 -3.55 22.88 6.45
C GLU A 459 -4.76 22.62 7.33
N CYS A 460 -4.53 22.05 8.51
CA CYS A 460 -5.55 21.84 9.53
C CYS A 460 -5.08 22.40 10.88
N PHE A 461 -5.89 23.24 11.48
CA PHE A 461 -5.69 23.80 12.82
C PHE A 461 -6.83 23.34 13.70
N SER A 462 -6.54 22.75 14.83
CA SER A 462 -7.58 22.26 15.73
C SER A 462 -7.14 22.32 17.18
N THR A 463 -8.06 22.74 18.05
CA THR A 463 -7.89 22.72 19.50
C THR A 463 -9.02 21.91 20.10
N LEU A 464 -8.69 20.96 20.97
CA LEU A 464 -9.68 20.11 21.61
C LEU A 464 -10.68 20.95 22.42
N GLY A 465 -11.97 20.81 22.10
CA GLY A 465 -13.06 21.56 22.74
C GLY A 465 -13.34 22.95 22.13
N GLU A 466 -12.54 23.44 21.18
CA GLU A 466 -12.75 24.73 20.52
C GLU A 466 -13.18 24.61 19.05
N GLY A 467 -12.86 23.49 18.41
CA GLY A 467 -13.23 23.20 17.03
C GLY A 467 -12.07 22.90 16.10
N THR A 468 -12.37 22.83 14.80
CA THR A 468 -11.39 22.51 13.75
C THR A 468 -11.49 23.49 12.60
N GLN A 469 -10.36 23.96 12.07
CA GLN A 469 -10.26 24.80 10.90
C GLN A 469 -9.39 24.16 9.83
N PHE A 470 -9.93 23.99 8.64
CA PHE A 470 -9.15 23.64 7.44
C PHE A 470 -8.91 24.88 6.60
N VAL A 471 -7.68 25.06 6.18
CA VAL A 471 -7.24 26.17 5.31
C VAL A 471 -6.74 25.60 4.00
N ILE A 472 -7.40 25.96 2.91
CA ILE A 472 -7.07 25.56 1.54
C ILE A 472 -6.52 26.80 0.83
N LYS A 473 -5.33 26.73 0.24
CA LYS A 473 -4.76 27.77 -0.60
C LYS A 473 -4.54 27.24 -2.01
N ILE A 474 -5.08 27.90 -3.01
CA ILE A 474 -5.00 27.48 -4.41
C ILE A 474 -4.51 28.67 -5.24
N PRO A 475 -3.55 28.47 -6.17
CA PRO A 475 -3.14 29.55 -7.08
C PRO A 475 -4.28 29.93 -8.01
N THR A 476 -4.41 31.23 -8.30
CA THR A 476 -5.45 31.76 -9.20
C THR A 476 -5.26 31.35 -10.65
N VAL A 477 -4.00 31.20 -11.07
CA VAL A 477 -3.61 30.78 -12.42
C VAL A 477 -2.60 29.65 -12.31
N HIS A 478 -2.81 28.58 -13.03
CA HIS A 478 -1.79 27.53 -13.20
C HIS A 478 -0.83 27.96 -14.31
N ALA A 479 0.44 28.25 -13.97
CA ALA A 479 1.48 28.41 -14.95
C ALA A 479 1.50 27.19 -15.87
N ALA A 480 1.40 27.39 -17.17
CA ALA A 480 1.32 26.37 -18.20
C ALA A 480 2.36 25.26 -17.94
N TYR A 481 1.92 24.01 -18.02
CA TYR A 481 2.82 22.85 -18.07
C TYR A 481 3.81 23.08 -19.23
N GLU A 482 5.04 23.46 -18.95
CA GLU A 482 6.12 23.15 -19.85
C GLU A 482 6.23 21.62 -19.87
N LYS A 483 5.85 21.06 -21.03
CA LYS A 483 6.07 19.64 -21.34
C LYS A 483 7.56 19.40 -21.27
N ALA A 484 8.02 18.72 -20.18
CA ALA A 484 9.33 18.11 -20.13
C ALA A 484 9.25 16.70 -20.73
#